data_37e0fe9d9211a34a570419fc836220bf
#
_entry.id   37e0fe9d9211a34a570419fc836220bf
#
_cell.length_a   1.000
_cell.length_b   1.000
_cell.length_c   1.000
_cell.angle_alpha   90.00
_cell.angle_beta   90.00
_cell.angle_gamma   90.00
#
_symmetry.space_group_name_H-M   'P 1'
#
loop_
_entity.id
_entity.type
_entity.pdbx_description
1 polymer ?
#
loop_
_entity_poly.entity_id
_entity_poly.type
_entity_poly.pdbx_seq_one_letter_code
_entity_poly.pdbx_strand_id
1 'polypeptide(L)'
;MEAFTWWSDEHKTLAGEVGKFVDRVMPRAEEAFWEREFPRDILASIAEEGYFGAGVPKEYGGMGLGATGACIVIEEISRMPGVGWIFGAAMLGGWHQVMDFGTEEQKKRFLPRMVKGELGAVAMTEPAVGTDVAGIETFAKRESDKYIINGKKRFVTGTGAAARYMLYARTSDDPEDIRRHRQLSGFIVEKGMPGFTIEKINEVMGFDNVPNGYLSLVDVPVPTANRIGEEGEGWRVMVLALNYERALVSAQVLGSMRETLRAVISYGQRRIQFGKPTIDIPTNQFKVADMMTKLKLARLSTYYAVQRLDKGQDAAVDCSICKVYNTDVAVEVGVEAIQVMGGDGTTKFYPLLRILNESKVAQIAGGTNEAIKLTIYRMGLKAMADDFKMPRRVRHAKLGVPITSADRPKKLSKIDEDSLLAVLAEDYRVNPGLYMSREDLKEVFDVGDVEMERALLSLESKKLVRLHRQGEAITLAKAT
;
A
#
# COMPACT_ATOMS: atom_id res chain seq x y z
N MET A 1 6.82 12.63 -19.60
CA MET A 1 7.29 11.58 -18.65
C MET A 1 8.35 10.72 -19.33
N GLU A 2 9.46 10.42 -18.63
CA GLU A 2 10.47 9.47 -19.13
C GLU A 2 9.89 8.05 -19.09
N ALA A 3 9.88 7.37 -20.23
CA ALA A 3 9.38 6.00 -20.33
C ALA A 3 10.45 4.99 -19.89
N PHE A 4 10.01 3.90 -19.25
CA PHE A 4 10.90 2.78 -18.96
C PHE A 4 11.08 1.88 -20.18
N THR A 5 12.24 1.23 -20.28
CA THR A 5 12.58 0.34 -21.40
C THR A 5 11.67 -0.88 -21.50
N TRP A 6 11.07 -1.30 -20.40
CA TRP A 6 10.12 -2.42 -20.34
C TRP A 6 8.66 -2.04 -20.58
N TRP A 7 8.36 -0.75 -20.81
CA TRP A 7 7.02 -0.33 -21.21
C TRP A 7 6.75 -0.69 -22.67
N SER A 8 5.54 -1.17 -22.95
CA SER A 8 5.09 -1.35 -24.34
C SER A 8 4.96 -0.01 -25.06
N ASP A 9 4.87 -0.05 -26.38
CA ASP A 9 4.68 1.18 -27.14
C ASP A 9 3.33 1.85 -26.86
N GLU A 10 2.28 1.05 -26.54
CA GLU A 10 0.99 1.57 -26.06
C GLU A 10 1.14 2.34 -24.73
N HIS A 11 1.90 1.83 -23.77
CA HIS A 11 2.21 2.54 -22.53
C HIS A 11 2.97 3.87 -22.76
N LYS A 12 3.93 3.87 -23.68
CA LYS A 12 4.70 5.08 -24.03
C LYS A 12 3.81 6.11 -24.71
N THR A 13 2.94 5.67 -25.62
CA THR A 13 1.94 6.51 -26.29
C THR A 13 0.99 7.12 -25.27
N LEU A 14 0.39 6.31 -24.41
CA LEU A 14 -0.48 6.76 -23.33
C LEU A 14 0.19 7.84 -22.46
N ALA A 15 1.43 7.61 -22.02
CA ALA A 15 2.18 8.58 -21.21
C ALA A 15 2.34 9.94 -21.91
N GLY A 16 2.59 9.93 -23.22
CA GLY A 16 2.69 11.14 -24.03
C GLY A 16 1.36 11.88 -24.19
N GLU A 17 0.28 11.14 -24.43
CA GLU A 17 -1.06 11.70 -24.62
C GLU A 17 -1.63 12.29 -23.33
N VAL A 18 -1.56 11.55 -22.22
CA VAL A 18 -2.02 12.05 -20.92
C VAL A 18 -1.20 13.25 -20.46
N GLY A 19 0.12 13.26 -20.71
CA GLY A 19 0.96 14.41 -20.40
C GLY A 19 0.53 15.68 -21.14
N LYS A 20 0.24 15.60 -22.45
CA LYS A 20 -0.28 16.71 -23.26
C LYS A 20 -1.67 17.17 -22.80
N PHE A 21 -2.54 16.20 -22.45
CA PHE A 21 -3.85 16.48 -21.90
C PHE A 21 -3.73 17.31 -20.60
N VAL A 22 -2.91 16.84 -19.66
CA VAL A 22 -2.69 17.53 -18.38
C VAL A 22 -2.14 18.95 -18.60
N ASP A 23 -1.14 19.13 -19.48
CA ASP A 23 -0.59 20.46 -19.76
C ASP A 23 -1.64 21.41 -20.33
N ARG A 24 -2.57 20.92 -21.18
CA ARG A 24 -3.69 21.68 -21.73
C ARG A 24 -4.71 22.10 -20.67
N VAL A 25 -5.01 21.23 -19.72
CA VAL A 25 -6.08 21.41 -18.73
C VAL A 25 -5.58 22.04 -17.43
N MET A 26 -4.26 22.06 -17.18
CA MET A 26 -3.66 22.57 -15.94
C MET A 26 -4.16 23.94 -15.50
N PRO A 27 -4.27 24.99 -16.39
CA PRO A 27 -4.74 26.31 -15.94
C PRO A 27 -6.16 26.25 -15.34
N ARG A 28 -7.06 25.46 -15.92
CA ARG A 28 -8.42 25.27 -15.40
C ARG A 28 -8.43 24.50 -14.08
N ALA A 29 -7.52 23.52 -13.92
CA ALA A 29 -7.39 22.77 -12.69
C ALA A 29 -6.88 23.64 -11.52
N GLU A 30 -5.95 24.54 -11.81
CA GLU A 30 -5.47 25.54 -10.84
C GLU A 30 -6.58 26.49 -10.43
N GLU A 31 -7.35 27.02 -11.38
CA GLU A 31 -8.52 27.87 -11.11
C GLU A 31 -9.53 27.17 -10.21
N ALA A 32 -9.98 25.95 -10.57
CA ALA A 32 -10.92 25.18 -9.80
C ALA A 32 -10.44 24.91 -8.35
N PHE A 33 -9.13 24.68 -8.18
CA PHE A 33 -8.56 24.50 -6.85
C PHE A 33 -8.62 25.79 -6.01
N TRP A 34 -8.22 26.94 -6.59
CA TRP A 34 -8.25 28.22 -5.91
C TRP A 34 -9.65 28.67 -5.53
N GLU A 35 -10.64 28.40 -6.38
CA GLU A 35 -12.04 28.72 -6.15
C GLU A 35 -12.75 27.68 -5.27
N ARG A 36 -12.04 26.60 -4.86
CA ARG A 36 -12.59 25.46 -4.12
C ARG A 36 -13.74 24.77 -4.87
N GLU A 37 -13.70 24.84 -6.19
CA GLU A 37 -14.70 24.24 -7.05
C GLU A 37 -14.40 22.76 -7.31
N PHE A 38 -15.44 21.91 -7.20
CA PHE A 38 -15.31 20.52 -7.61
C PHE A 38 -15.16 20.42 -9.13
N PRO A 39 -14.06 19.87 -9.66
CA PRO A 39 -13.68 19.97 -11.08
C PRO A 39 -14.45 19.00 -12.00
N ARG A 40 -15.78 19.17 -12.12
CA ARG A 40 -16.66 18.26 -12.91
C ARG A 40 -16.32 18.24 -14.39
N ASP A 41 -16.05 19.39 -14.96
CA ASP A 41 -15.66 19.59 -16.35
C ASP A 41 -14.36 18.87 -16.70
N ILE A 42 -13.38 18.94 -15.81
CA ILE A 42 -12.10 18.25 -15.98
C ILE A 42 -12.29 16.74 -15.90
N LEU A 43 -13.08 16.25 -14.93
CA LEU A 43 -13.36 14.81 -14.79
C LEU A 43 -14.17 14.29 -15.98
N ALA A 44 -15.08 15.08 -16.54
CA ALA A 44 -15.78 14.73 -17.78
C ALA A 44 -14.80 14.61 -18.96
N SER A 45 -13.89 15.57 -19.12
CA SER A 45 -12.86 15.50 -20.17
C SER A 45 -11.91 14.29 -19.99
N ILE A 46 -11.55 13.93 -18.75
CA ILE A 46 -10.78 12.71 -18.46
C ILE A 46 -11.55 11.45 -18.89
N ALA A 47 -12.88 11.45 -18.70
CA ALA A 47 -13.73 10.34 -19.11
C ALA A 47 -13.89 10.26 -20.63
N GLU A 48 -14.01 11.39 -21.33
CA GLU A 48 -14.07 11.47 -22.79
C GLU A 48 -12.81 10.93 -23.46
N GLU A 49 -11.65 11.19 -22.88
CA GLU A 49 -10.36 10.61 -23.33
C GLU A 49 -10.21 9.11 -22.95
N GLY A 50 -11.16 8.55 -22.18
CA GLY A 50 -11.16 7.14 -21.77
C GLY A 50 -10.19 6.78 -20.65
N TYR A 51 -9.56 7.75 -19.97
CA TYR A 51 -8.49 7.51 -19.01
C TYR A 51 -8.95 6.77 -17.74
N PHE A 52 -10.23 6.82 -17.38
CA PHE A 52 -10.77 5.99 -16.30
C PHE A 52 -10.70 4.48 -16.63
N GLY A 53 -10.64 4.14 -17.91
CA GLY A 53 -10.54 2.75 -18.37
C GLY A 53 -9.11 2.25 -18.61
N ALA A 54 -8.08 3.00 -18.29
CA ALA A 54 -6.70 2.65 -18.64
C ALA A 54 -6.31 1.22 -18.24
N GLY A 55 -6.64 0.79 -17.01
CA GLY A 55 -6.35 -0.55 -16.51
C GLY A 55 -7.43 -1.60 -16.81
N VAL A 56 -8.64 -1.18 -17.18
CA VAL A 56 -9.78 -2.09 -17.39
C VAL A 56 -9.62 -2.82 -18.72
N PRO A 57 -9.92 -4.14 -18.81
CA PRO A 57 -9.85 -4.89 -20.06
C PRO A 57 -10.73 -4.33 -21.17
N LYS A 58 -10.31 -4.53 -22.43
CA LYS A 58 -11.01 -4.04 -23.64
C LYS A 58 -12.44 -4.59 -23.75
N GLU A 59 -12.69 -5.81 -23.30
CA GLU A 59 -14.01 -6.46 -23.31
C GLU A 59 -15.07 -5.74 -22.45
N TYR A 60 -14.62 -4.95 -21.44
CA TYR A 60 -15.49 -4.10 -20.61
C TYR A 60 -15.41 -2.62 -21.00
N GLY A 61 -14.81 -2.32 -22.17
CA GLY A 61 -14.70 -0.96 -22.71
C GLY A 61 -13.47 -0.18 -22.27
N GLY A 62 -12.53 -0.78 -21.55
CA GLY A 62 -11.28 -0.17 -21.14
C GLY A 62 -10.18 -0.22 -22.20
N MET A 63 -8.99 0.29 -21.86
CA MET A 63 -7.81 0.27 -22.73
C MET A 63 -7.03 -1.05 -22.65
N GLY A 64 -7.18 -1.82 -21.57
CA GLY A 64 -6.50 -3.10 -21.36
C GLY A 64 -5.00 -2.97 -21.05
N LEU A 65 -4.57 -1.84 -20.48
CA LEU A 65 -3.17 -1.54 -20.21
C LEU A 65 -2.73 -1.88 -18.76
N GLY A 66 -3.56 -2.62 -18.02
CA GLY A 66 -3.23 -3.16 -16.69
C GLY A 66 -2.95 -2.10 -15.62
N ALA A 67 -2.33 -2.53 -14.54
CA ALA A 67 -1.94 -1.65 -13.45
C ALA A 67 -0.89 -0.62 -13.89
N THR A 68 -0.01 -0.97 -14.83
CA THR A 68 0.97 -0.04 -15.41
C THR A 68 0.25 1.13 -16.11
N GLY A 69 -0.75 0.87 -16.96
CA GLY A 69 -1.53 1.92 -17.63
C GLY A 69 -2.27 2.82 -16.64
N ALA A 70 -2.90 2.23 -15.62
CA ALA A 70 -3.56 2.98 -14.55
C ALA A 70 -2.58 3.89 -13.80
N CYS A 71 -1.38 3.41 -13.45
CA CYS A 71 -0.35 4.20 -12.78
C CYS A 71 0.23 5.31 -13.66
N ILE A 72 0.37 5.09 -14.97
CA ILE A 72 0.78 6.14 -15.93
C ILE A 72 -0.23 7.30 -15.91
N VAL A 73 -1.51 6.97 -16.03
CA VAL A 73 -2.57 7.98 -16.02
C VAL A 73 -2.60 8.74 -14.70
N ILE A 74 -2.57 8.03 -13.56
CA ILE A 74 -2.66 8.70 -12.26
C ILE A 74 -1.41 9.53 -11.94
N GLU A 75 -0.20 9.11 -12.36
CA GLU A 75 1.01 9.93 -12.21
C GLU A 75 0.87 11.26 -12.95
N GLU A 76 0.38 11.26 -14.20
CA GLU A 76 0.19 12.50 -14.94
C GLU A 76 -0.96 13.36 -14.40
N ILE A 77 -2.13 12.76 -14.15
CA ILE A 77 -3.31 13.48 -13.63
C ILE A 77 -3.03 14.09 -12.24
N SER A 78 -2.22 13.46 -11.43
CA SER A 78 -1.86 13.95 -10.09
C SER A 78 -0.92 15.17 -10.09
N ARG A 79 -0.50 15.64 -11.25
CA ARG A 79 0.09 16.95 -11.42
C ARG A 79 -0.93 18.07 -11.20
N MET A 80 -2.20 17.82 -11.52
CA MET A 80 -3.30 18.76 -11.37
C MET A 80 -3.81 18.83 -9.92
N PRO A 81 -3.99 20.05 -9.37
CA PRO A 81 -4.42 20.25 -7.98
C PRO A 81 -5.76 19.58 -7.67
N GLY A 82 -5.79 18.72 -6.64
CA GLY A 82 -6.99 18.03 -6.17
C GLY A 82 -7.53 16.96 -7.13
N VAL A 83 -7.40 17.16 -8.45
CA VAL A 83 -7.93 16.23 -9.48
C VAL A 83 -7.36 14.83 -9.31
N GLY A 84 -6.06 14.71 -9.05
CA GLY A 84 -5.41 13.41 -8.82
C GLY A 84 -6.01 12.62 -7.67
N TRP A 85 -6.42 13.29 -6.59
CA TRP A 85 -7.06 12.65 -5.43
C TRP A 85 -8.47 12.16 -5.74
N ILE A 86 -9.26 12.97 -6.48
CA ILE A 86 -10.61 12.59 -6.90
C ILE A 86 -10.55 11.44 -7.90
N PHE A 87 -9.66 11.53 -8.89
CA PHE A 87 -9.45 10.49 -9.88
C PHE A 87 -8.95 9.19 -9.23
N GLY A 88 -7.96 9.28 -8.32
CA GLY A 88 -7.44 8.14 -7.57
C GLY A 88 -8.54 7.46 -6.74
N ALA A 89 -9.35 8.22 -6.01
CA ALA A 89 -10.47 7.67 -5.25
C ALA A 89 -11.50 6.97 -6.16
N ALA A 90 -11.80 7.54 -7.32
CA ALA A 90 -12.69 6.93 -8.30
C ALA A 90 -12.13 5.62 -8.86
N MET A 91 -10.83 5.59 -9.15
CA MET A 91 -10.12 4.38 -9.60
C MET A 91 -10.11 3.29 -8.52
N LEU A 92 -10.01 3.67 -7.23
CA LEU A 92 -10.06 2.72 -6.11
C LEU A 92 -11.48 2.29 -5.76
N GLY A 93 -12.50 3.02 -6.22
CA GLY A 93 -13.90 2.82 -5.88
C GLY A 93 -14.54 1.54 -6.43
N GLY A 94 -13.81 0.44 -6.46
CA GLY A 94 -14.33 -0.91 -6.66
C GLY A 94 -13.92 -1.63 -7.95
N TRP A 95 -13.15 -1.02 -8.89
CA TRP A 95 -12.89 -1.71 -10.16
C TRP A 95 -12.00 -2.96 -9.98
N HIS A 96 -10.96 -2.92 -9.16
CA HIS A 96 -10.15 -4.11 -8.87
C HIS A 96 -10.96 -5.17 -8.14
N GLN A 97 -11.75 -4.77 -7.16
CA GLN A 97 -12.61 -5.69 -6.42
C GLN A 97 -13.61 -6.38 -7.36
N VAL A 98 -14.21 -5.61 -8.29
CA VAL A 98 -15.11 -6.18 -9.31
C VAL A 98 -14.37 -7.05 -10.31
N MET A 99 -13.16 -6.65 -10.74
CA MET A 99 -12.35 -7.45 -11.67
C MET A 99 -11.95 -8.80 -11.08
N ASP A 100 -11.46 -8.81 -9.85
CA ASP A 100 -10.84 -9.98 -9.25
C ASP A 100 -11.84 -10.90 -8.55
N PHE A 101 -12.96 -10.35 -8.05
CA PHE A 101 -13.92 -11.07 -7.21
C PHE A 101 -15.37 -10.95 -7.68
N GLY A 102 -15.67 -10.13 -8.68
CA GLY A 102 -17.01 -9.98 -9.20
C GLY A 102 -17.40 -11.13 -10.13
N THR A 103 -18.70 -11.44 -10.17
CA THR A 103 -19.28 -12.32 -11.20
C THR A 103 -19.25 -11.64 -12.57
N GLU A 104 -19.43 -12.41 -13.64
CA GLU A 104 -19.46 -11.84 -15.00
C GLU A 104 -20.61 -10.81 -15.18
N GLU A 105 -21.75 -11.02 -14.50
CA GLU A 105 -22.86 -10.05 -14.49
C GLU A 105 -22.44 -8.75 -13.80
N GLN A 106 -21.73 -8.86 -12.68
CA GLN A 106 -21.20 -7.68 -11.97
C GLN A 106 -20.14 -6.94 -12.79
N LYS A 107 -19.23 -7.65 -13.43
CA LYS A 107 -18.22 -7.05 -14.33
C LYS A 107 -18.88 -6.29 -15.47
N LYS A 108 -19.82 -6.92 -16.18
CA LYS A 108 -20.59 -6.29 -17.27
C LYS A 108 -21.45 -5.12 -16.82
N ARG A 109 -21.94 -5.14 -15.57
CA ARG A 109 -22.77 -4.06 -15.00
C ARG A 109 -21.94 -2.88 -14.54
N PHE A 110 -20.84 -3.10 -13.83
CA PHE A 110 -20.12 -2.04 -13.12
C PHE A 110 -18.94 -1.48 -13.92
N LEU A 111 -18.13 -2.31 -14.59
CA LEU A 111 -16.90 -1.84 -15.23
C LEU A 111 -17.15 -0.83 -16.37
N PRO A 112 -18.13 -1.00 -17.27
CA PRO A 112 -18.40 0.00 -18.30
C PRO A 112 -18.85 1.36 -17.73
N ARG A 113 -19.54 1.39 -16.59
CA ARG A 113 -19.94 2.63 -15.91
C ARG A 113 -18.70 3.37 -15.39
N MET A 114 -17.75 2.64 -14.82
CA MET A 114 -16.48 3.18 -14.32
C MET A 114 -15.64 3.75 -15.47
N VAL A 115 -15.49 3.02 -16.56
CA VAL A 115 -14.77 3.46 -17.77
C VAL A 115 -15.34 4.78 -18.32
N LYS A 116 -16.67 4.95 -18.25
CA LYS A 116 -17.35 6.19 -18.65
C LYS A 116 -17.27 7.33 -17.63
N GLY A 117 -16.44 7.20 -16.59
CA GLY A 117 -16.22 8.26 -15.61
C GLY A 117 -17.24 8.32 -14.49
N GLU A 118 -18.07 7.30 -14.27
CA GLU A 118 -18.89 7.24 -13.09
C GLU A 118 -17.98 7.08 -11.85
N LEU A 119 -17.99 8.10 -11.00
CA LEU A 119 -17.09 8.15 -9.85
C LEU A 119 -17.47 7.09 -8.80
N GLY A 120 -16.47 6.38 -8.33
CA GLY A 120 -16.55 5.49 -7.17
C GLY A 120 -15.83 6.08 -5.95
N ALA A 121 -16.00 5.44 -4.80
CA ALA A 121 -15.25 5.72 -3.58
C ALA A 121 -15.08 4.45 -2.75
N VAL A 122 -14.07 4.42 -1.88
CA VAL A 122 -13.90 3.35 -0.88
C VAL A 122 -14.41 3.82 0.47
N ALA A 123 -15.28 3.03 1.10
CA ALA A 123 -15.88 3.31 2.39
C ALA A 123 -15.49 2.21 3.40
N MET A 124 -14.32 2.36 4.02
CA MET A 124 -13.71 1.39 4.93
C MET A 124 -13.69 1.90 6.37
N THR A 125 -13.01 3.02 6.59
CA THR A 125 -12.78 3.63 7.92
C THR A 125 -14.07 4.04 8.59
N GLU A 126 -14.15 3.86 9.92
CA GLU A 126 -15.28 4.23 10.77
C GLU A 126 -14.85 5.20 11.87
N PRO A 127 -15.80 5.81 12.63
CA PRO A 127 -15.45 6.69 13.75
C PRO A 127 -14.50 6.06 14.77
N ALA A 128 -14.68 4.78 15.10
CA ALA A 128 -13.87 4.03 16.06
C ALA A 128 -12.79 3.14 15.40
N VAL A 129 -12.80 2.97 14.07
CA VAL A 129 -11.97 1.99 13.35
C VAL A 129 -11.17 2.67 12.22
N GLY A 130 -9.85 2.70 12.37
CA GLY A 130 -8.93 3.19 11.35
C GLY A 130 -7.98 2.09 10.88
N THR A 131 -6.79 2.01 11.49
CA THR A 131 -5.76 1.02 11.14
C THR A 131 -6.19 -0.42 11.46
N ASP A 132 -6.97 -0.62 12.51
CA ASP A 132 -7.55 -1.92 12.88
C ASP A 132 -8.85 -2.18 12.12
N VAL A 133 -8.73 -2.39 10.80
CA VAL A 133 -9.90 -2.63 9.92
C VAL A 133 -10.63 -3.94 10.20
N ALA A 134 -10.03 -4.87 10.96
CA ALA A 134 -10.71 -6.07 11.41
C ALA A 134 -11.85 -5.77 12.40
N GLY A 135 -11.75 -4.63 13.10
CA GLY A 135 -12.74 -4.15 14.06
C GLY A 135 -13.93 -3.39 13.46
N ILE A 136 -14.18 -3.43 12.14
CA ILE A 136 -15.32 -2.77 11.49
C ILE A 136 -16.62 -3.11 12.21
N GLU A 137 -17.37 -2.07 12.63
CA GLU A 137 -18.63 -2.16 13.38
C GLU A 137 -19.88 -2.09 12.48
N THR A 138 -19.78 -1.43 11.30
CA THR A 138 -20.86 -1.44 10.30
C THR A 138 -21.29 -2.86 10.04
N PHE A 139 -22.61 -3.14 10.20
CA PHE A 139 -23.15 -4.48 10.12
C PHE A 139 -24.14 -4.64 8.95
N ALA A 140 -24.07 -5.77 8.27
CA ALA A 140 -24.92 -6.14 7.15
C ALA A 140 -25.68 -7.43 7.48
N LYS A 141 -26.96 -7.31 7.82
CA LYS A 141 -27.84 -8.46 8.09
C LYS A 141 -28.47 -8.94 6.81
N ARG A 142 -28.31 -10.22 6.49
CA ARG A 142 -28.94 -10.82 5.32
C ARG A 142 -30.44 -11.02 5.53
N GLU A 143 -31.25 -10.57 4.56
CA GLU A 143 -32.69 -10.75 4.52
C GLU A 143 -33.13 -11.15 3.09
N SER A 144 -33.31 -12.47 2.86
CA SER A 144 -33.71 -13.02 1.55
C SER A 144 -32.74 -12.62 0.42
N ASP A 145 -33.11 -11.71 -0.46
CA ASP A 145 -32.39 -11.26 -1.66
C ASP A 145 -31.58 -9.97 -1.46
N LYS A 146 -31.49 -9.46 -0.23
CA LYS A 146 -30.79 -8.24 0.14
C LYS A 146 -30.08 -8.35 1.48
N TYR A 147 -29.20 -7.39 1.75
CA TYR A 147 -28.62 -7.11 3.05
C TYR A 147 -29.17 -5.78 3.57
N ILE A 148 -29.48 -5.70 4.84
CA ILE A 148 -29.82 -4.46 5.52
C ILE A 148 -28.56 -3.99 6.23
N ILE A 149 -28.01 -2.86 5.78
CA ILE A 149 -26.73 -2.33 6.27
C ILE A 149 -26.98 -1.15 7.20
N ASN A 150 -26.38 -1.23 8.39
CA ASN A 150 -26.38 -0.19 9.42
C ASN A 150 -24.96 0.13 9.86
N GLY A 151 -24.66 1.43 9.99
CA GLY A 151 -23.34 1.87 10.45
C GLY A 151 -22.94 3.24 9.97
N LYS A 152 -21.68 3.59 10.22
CA LYS A 152 -21.09 4.88 9.80
C LYS A 152 -19.73 4.69 9.18
N LYS A 153 -19.44 5.46 8.13
CA LYS A 153 -18.10 5.50 7.52
C LYS A 153 -17.57 6.93 7.57
N ARG A 154 -16.23 7.07 7.66
CA ARG A 154 -15.56 8.38 7.69
C ARG A 154 -14.34 8.42 6.80
N PHE A 155 -13.85 9.62 6.51
CA PHE A 155 -12.72 9.88 5.63
C PHE A 155 -12.88 9.29 4.23
N VAL A 156 -14.13 9.24 3.75
CA VAL A 156 -14.43 8.73 2.41
C VAL A 156 -14.15 9.82 1.39
N THR A 157 -13.07 9.68 0.61
CA THR A 157 -12.73 10.61 -0.47
C THR A 157 -13.69 10.41 -1.64
N GLY A 158 -14.20 11.48 -2.21
CA GLY A 158 -15.25 11.46 -3.24
C GLY A 158 -16.66 11.52 -2.66
N THR A 159 -16.83 11.69 -1.34
CA THR A 159 -18.14 11.81 -0.70
C THR A 159 -19.02 12.85 -1.39
N GLY A 160 -20.24 12.45 -1.76
CA GLY A 160 -21.20 13.31 -2.43
C GLY A 160 -21.02 13.41 -3.96
N ALA A 161 -19.82 13.26 -4.46
CA ALA A 161 -19.52 13.18 -5.90
C ALA A 161 -19.64 11.76 -6.43
N ALA A 162 -19.23 10.76 -5.64
CA ALA A 162 -19.31 9.36 -6.03
C ALA A 162 -20.76 8.88 -6.18
N ALA A 163 -21.00 8.09 -7.22
CA ALA A 163 -22.28 7.43 -7.48
C ALA A 163 -22.38 6.08 -6.77
N ARG A 164 -21.24 5.44 -6.48
CA ARG A 164 -21.14 4.15 -5.80
C ARG A 164 -19.99 4.15 -4.80
N TYR A 165 -20.14 3.28 -3.80
CA TYR A 165 -19.17 3.13 -2.71
C TYR A 165 -18.85 1.64 -2.54
N MET A 166 -17.56 1.29 -2.68
CA MET A 166 -17.07 -0.02 -2.27
C MET A 166 -16.98 -0.01 -0.73
N LEU A 167 -17.90 -0.69 -0.07
CA LEU A 167 -18.11 -0.66 1.36
C LEU A 167 -17.85 -2.04 1.96
N TYR A 168 -17.19 -2.06 3.13
CA TYR A 168 -17.01 -3.27 3.92
C TYR A 168 -17.85 -3.22 5.17
N ALA A 169 -18.55 -4.33 5.44
CA ALA A 169 -19.41 -4.47 6.61
C ALA A 169 -19.28 -5.88 7.22
N ARG A 170 -19.55 -5.98 8.50
CA ARG A 170 -19.58 -7.26 9.22
C ARG A 170 -20.86 -8.02 8.89
N THR A 171 -20.71 -9.28 8.51
CA THR A 171 -21.83 -10.20 8.23
C THR A 171 -21.93 -11.36 9.23
N SER A 172 -20.92 -11.54 10.09
CA SER A 172 -20.88 -12.57 11.12
C SER A 172 -20.32 -12.03 12.44
N ASP A 173 -20.89 -12.47 13.55
CA ASP A 173 -20.39 -12.27 14.91
C ASP A 173 -19.85 -13.56 15.52
N ASP A 174 -19.75 -14.64 14.73
CA ASP A 174 -19.19 -15.91 15.19
C ASP A 174 -17.71 -15.73 15.56
N PRO A 175 -17.29 -16.13 16.78
CA PRO A 175 -15.89 -16.01 17.20
C PRO A 175 -14.90 -16.74 16.29
N GLU A 176 -15.31 -17.84 15.66
CA GLU A 176 -14.46 -18.59 14.73
C GLU A 176 -14.27 -17.83 13.42
N ASP A 177 -15.32 -17.17 12.90
CA ASP A 177 -15.20 -16.33 11.72
C ASP A 177 -14.32 -15.10 12.00
N ILE A 178 -14.45 -14.49 13.19
CA ILE A 178 -13.59 -13.39 13.62
C ILE A 178 -12.13 -13.85 13.69
N ARG A 179 -11.86 -14.99 14.29
CA ARG A 179 -10.51 -15.55 14.40
C ARG A 179 -9.87 -15.83 13.03
N ARG A 180 -10.69 -16.21 12.04
CA ARG A 180 -10.26 -16.53 10.67
C ARG A 180 -10.37 -15.35 9.70
N HIS A 181 -10.69 -14.14 10.17
CA HIS A 181 -10.95 -12.97 9.34
C HIS A 181 -12.05 -13.20 8.27
N ARG A 182 -13.10 -13.97 8.61
CA ARG A 182 -14.26 -14.23 7.74
C ARG A 182 -15.53 -13.48 8.18
N GLN A 183 -15.42 -12.59 9.14
CA GLN A 183 -16.54 -11.79 9.63
C GLN A 183 -16.97 -10.66 8.69
N LEU A 184 -16.13 -10.28 7.69
CA LEU A 184 -16.38 -9.15 6.81
C LEU A 184 -16.82 -9.59 5.41
N SER A 185 -17.71 -8.80 4.79
CA SER A 185 -18.10 -8.90 3.39
C SER A 185 -17.98 -7.54 2.71
N GLY A 186 -17.76 -7.56 1.38
CA GLY A 186 -17.65 -6.36 0.56
C GLY A 186 -18.93 -6.11 -0.24
N PHE A 187 -19.36 -4.84 -0.34
CA PHE A 187 -20.61 -4.44 -1.01
C PHE A 187 -20.39 -3.21 -1.89
N ILE A 188 -21.04 -3.18 -3.06
CA ILE A 188 -21.23 -1.95 -3.81
C ILE A 188 -22.55 -1.32 -3.35
N VAL A 189 -22.44 -0.21 -2.63
CA VAL A 189 -23.58 0.61 -2.19
C VAL A 189 -23.71 1.79 -3.14
N GLU A 190 -24.88 1.97 -3.74
CA GLU A 190 -25.11 3.06 -4.70
C GLU A 190 -25.74 4.28 -3.99
N LYS A 191 -25.31 5.47 -4.39
CA LYS A 191 -25.87 6.72 -3.89
C LYS A 191 -27.37 6.79 -4.20
N GLY A 192 -28.16 7.21 -3.24
CA GLY A 192 -29.61 7.31 -3.36
C GLY A 192 -30.38 6.08 -2.91
N MET A 193 -29.70 5.00 -2.47
CA MET A 193 -30.39 3.93 -1.75
C MET A 193 -31.07 4.49 -0.50
N PRO A 194 -32.31 4.05 -0.16
CA PRO A 194 -32.97 4.50 1.07
C PRO A 194 -32.09 4.31 2.29
N GLY A 195 -32.07 5.27 3.21
CA GLY A 195 -31.25 5.21 4.43
C GLY A 195 -29.78 5.56 4.27
N PHE A 196 -29.28 5.73 3.01
CA PHE A 196 -27.92 6.22 2.76
C PHE A 196 -27.89 7.75 2.81
N THR A 197 -27.10 8.32 3.71
CA THR A 197 -26.96 9.78 3.83
C THR A 197 -25.50 10.21 3.98
N ILE A 198 -25.21 11.42 3.50
CA ILE A 198 -23.95 12.10 3.73
C ILE A 198 -24.13 12.97 4.97
N GLU A 199 -23.44 12.63 6.04
CA GLU A 199 -23.61 13.29 7.34
C GLU A 199 -22.79 14.59 7.41
N LYS A 200 -21.55 14.57 6.90
CA LYS A 200 -20.62 15.70 6.99
C LYS A 200 -19.54 15.61 5.93
N ILE A 201 -19.10 16.77 5.45
CA ILE A 201 -17.85 16.93 4.67
C ILE A 201 -16.76 17.43 5.60
N ASN A 202 -15.57 16.83 5.54
CA ASN A 202 -14.41 17.22 6.32
C ASN A 202 -13.61 18.30 5.59
N GLU A 203 -13.02 19.21 6.35
CA GLU A 203 -11.94 20.06 5.87
C GLU A 203 -10.62 19.33 6.09
N VAL A 204 -10.03 18.81 5.00
CA VAL A 204 -8.77 18.07 5.02
C VAL A 204 -7.68 18.95 4.42
N MET A 205 -6.52 19.00 5.07
CA MET A 205 -5.38 19.79 4.61
C MET A 205 -4.99 19.43 3.17
N GLY A 206 -4.90 20.41 2.27
CA GLY A 206 -4.58 20.22 0.85
C GLY A 206 -5.74 19.71 -0.01
N PHE A 207 -6.92 19.48 0.56
CA PHE A 207 -8.10 18.97 -0.14
C PHE A 207 -9.15 20.09 -0.37
N ASP A 208 -8.72 21.28 -0.75
CA ASP A 208 -9.61 22.45 -0.84
C ASP A 208 -10.78 22.26 -1.81
N ASN A 209 -10.61 21.45 -2.86
CA ASN A 209 -11.66 21.09 -3.82
C ASN A 209 -11.94 19.57 -3.88
N VAL A 210 -11.41 18.79 -2.93
CA VAL A 210 -11.57 17.33 -2.85
C VAL A 210 -12.55 17.00 -1.74
N PRO A 211 -13.78 16.57 -2.02
CA PRO A 211 -14.75 16.22 -0.99
C PRO A 211 -14.31 14.94 -0.27
N ASN A 212 -14.24 15.02 1.05
CA ASN A 212 -13.96 13.91 1.94
C ASN A 212 -14.92 13.96 3.13
N GLY A 213 -15.57 12.87 3.49
CA GLY A 213 -16.64 13.02 4.48
C GLY A 213 -17.04 11.76 5.22
N TYR A 214 -18.18 11.92 5.89
CA TYR A 214 -18.86 10.89 6.67
C TYR A 214 -20.10 10.40 5.94
N LEU A 215 -20.30 9.08 5.96
CA LEU A 215 -21.50 8.41 5.51
C LEU A 215 -22.24 7.82 6.71
N SER A 216 -23.55 7.92 6.69
CA SER A 216 -24.45 7.24 7.62
C SER A 216 -25.35 6.30 6.84
N LEU A 217 -25.47 5.09 7.35
CA LEU A 217 -26.28 4.02 6.81
C LEU A 217 -27.29 3.60 7.88
N VAL A 218 -28.57 3.79 7.61
CA VAL A 218 -29.67 3.42 8.49
C VAL A 218 -30.65 2.57 7.70
N ASP A 219 -30.67 1.27 7.98
CA ASP A 219 -31.49 0.28 7.31
C ASP A 219 -31.36 0.30 5.77
N VAL A 220 -30.14 0.46 5.26
CA VAL A 220 -29.89 0.54 3.80
C VAL A 220 -30.08 -0.82 3.16
N PRO A 221 -31.07 -1.00 2.25
CA PRO A 221 -31.31 -2.26 1.58
C PRO A 221 -30.36 -2.41 0.39
N VAL A 222 -29.35 -3.25 0.51
CA VAL A 222 -28.38 -3.55 -0.54
C VAL A 222 -28.67 -4.92 -1.15
N PRO A 223 -28.97 -5.02 -2.45
CA PRO A 223 -29.22 -6.30 -3.10
C PRO A 223 -28.05 -7.28 -2.93
N THR A 224 -28.33 -8.57 -2.78
CA THR A 224 -27.28 -9.62 -2.76
C THR A 224 -26.40 -9.60 -4.00
N ALA A 225 -26.94 -9.19 -5.15
CA ALA A 225 -26.20 -9.00 -6.40
C ALA A 225 -25.14 -7.88 -6.34
N ASN A 226 -25.13 -7.05 -5.30
CA ASN A 226 -24.12 -6.02 -5.07
C ASN A 226 -23.00 -6.47 -4.09
N ARG A 227 -23.07 -7.69 -3.52
CA ARG A 227 -21.98 -8.26 -2.73
C ARG A 227 -20.86 -8.70 -3.67
N ILE A 228 -19.64 -8.28 -3.38
CA ILE A 228 -18.44 -8.64 -4.14
C ILE A 228 -17.70 -9.78 -3.43
N GLY A 229 -17.45 -10.85 -4.15
CA GLY A 229 -16.96 -12.11 -3.58
C GLY A 229 -18.04 -12.86 -2.81
N GLU A 230 -17.65 -13.93 -2.11
CA GLU A 230 -18.56 -14.67 -1.24
C GLU A 230 -18.75 -14.00 0.11
N GLU A 231 -19.82 -14.37 0.82
CA GLU A 231 -20.03 -13.88 2.19
C GLU A 231 -18.89 -14.35 3.09
N GLY A 232 -18.34 -13.41 3.88
CA GLY A 232 -17.16 -13.68 4.70
C GLY A 232 -15.82 -13.52 3.98
N GLU A 233 -15.78 -13.23 2.68
CA GLU A 233 -14.53 -12.97 1.95
C GLU A 233 -14.09 -11.50 1.96
N GLY A 234 -14.80 -10.61 2.64
CA GLY A 234 -14.50 -9.17 2.62
C GLY A 234 -13.07 -8.82 3.03
N TRP A 235 -12.49 -9.55 3.98
CA TRP A 235 -11.09 -9.37 4.35
C TRP A 235 -10.13 -9.67 3.19
N ARG A 236 -10.34 -10.78 2.50
CA ARG A 236 -9.53 -11.19 1.34
C ARG A 236 -9.66 -10.19 0.20
N VAL A 237 -10.88 -9.79 -0.14
CA VAL A 237 -11.18 -8.76 -1.15
C VAL A 237 -10.46 -7.46 -0.83
N MET A 238 -10.51 -7.02 0.41
CA MET A 238 -9.87 -5.80 0.88
C MET A 238 -8.34 -5.86 0.79
N VAL A 239 -7.73 -6.91 1.33
CA VAL A 239 -6.26 -7.04 1.40
C VAL A 239 -5.62 -7.11 0.01
N LEU A 240 -6.24 -7.83 -0.93
CA LEU A 240 -5.73 -7.91 -2.30
C LEU A 240 -5.90 -6.59 -3.06
N ALA A 241 -7.03 -5.88 -2.86
CA ALA A 241 -7.24 -4.55 -3.44
C ALA A 241 -6.25 -3.51 -2.89
N LEU A 242 -5.82 -3.64 -1.62
CA LEU A 242 -4.82 -2.75 -1.03
C LEU A 242 -3.46 -2.78 -1.77
N ASN A 243 -3.10 -3.85 -2.46
CA ASN A 243 -1.87 -3.87 -3.26
C ASN A 243 -1.95 -2.87 -4.42
N TYR A 244 -3.07 -2.86 -5.13
CA TYR A 244 -3.34 -1.88 -6.19
C TYR A 244 -3.44 -0.47 -5.61
N GLU A 245 -4.15 -0.29 -4.49
CA GLU A 245 -4.27 1.01 -3.82
C GLU A 245 -2.90 1.60 -3.47
N ARG A 246 -2.01 0.81 -2.89
CA ARG A 246 -0.65 1.23 -2.54
C ARG A 246 0.15 1.64 -3.78
N ALA A 247 0.05 0.91 -4.88
CA ALA A 247 0.69 1.24 -6.14
C ALA A 247 0.13 2.54 -6.74
N LEU A 248 -1.20 2.72 -6.74
CA LEU A 248 -1.86 3.93 -7.25
C LEU A 248 -1.53 5.16 -6.40
N VAL A 249 -1.55 5.07 -5.07
CA VAL A 249 -1.12 6.15 -4.17
C VAL A 249 0.35 6.49 -4.38
N SER A 250 1.20 5.47 -4.64
CA SER A 250 2.60 5.69 -5.00
C SER A 250 2.73 6.49 -6.30
N ALA A 251 2.01 6.12 -7.35
CA ALA A 251 2.01 6.84 -8.62
C ALA A 251 1.45 8.26 -8.48
N GLN A 252 0.47 8.46 -7.62
CA GLN A 252 -0.14 9.76 -7.33
C GLN A 252 0.88 10.75 -6.76
N VAL A 253 1.66 10.35 -5.74
CA VAL A 253 2.70 11.25 -5.19
C VAL A 253 3.87 11.49 -6.15
N LEU A 254 4.10 10.61 -7.15
CA LEU A 254 5.08 10.88 -8.21
C LEU A 254 4.70 12.12 -9.03
N GLY A 255 3.42 12.24 -9.42
CA GLY A 255 2.90 13.41 -10.12
C GLY A 255 3.12 14.69 -9.30
N SER A 256 2.79 14.64 -8.01
CA SER A 256 3.01 15.75 -7.07
C SER A 256 4.48 16.13 -6.94
N MET A 257 5.39 15.16 -6.81
CA MET A 257 6.85 15.41 -6.76
C MET A 257 7.38 16.03 -8.05
N ARG A 258 6.86 15.62 -9.21
CA ARG A 258 7.25 16.19 -10.52
C ARG A 258 6.86 17.67 -10.60
N GLU A 259 5.66 18.05 -10.18
CA GLU A 259 5.25 19.46 -10.15
C GLU A 259 6.04 20.27 -9.11
N THR A 260 6.38 19.68 -7.98
CA THR A 260 7.29 20.28 -6.99
C THR A 260 8.64 20.62 -7.62
N LEU A 261 9.27 19.67 -8.29
CA LEU A 261 10.55 19.88 -8.97
C LEU A 261 10.44 20.90 -10.09
N ARG A 262 9.37 20.86 -10.88
CA ARG A 262 9.10 21.85 -11.93
C ARG A 262 9.04 23.26 -11.37
N ALA A 263 8.31 23.46 -10.28
CA ALA A 263 8.19 24.75 -9.61
C ALA A 263 9.55 25.25 -9.10
N VAL A 264 10.30 24.41 -8.39
CA VAL A 264 11.62 24.74 -7.83
C VAL A 264 12.63 25.10 -8.92
N ILE A 265 12.72 24.31 -9.98
CA ILE A 265 13.67 24.55 -11.07
C ILE A 265 13.30 25.83 -11.83
N SER A 266 12.03 25.99 -12.21
CA SER A 266 11.54 27.17 -12.92
C SER A 266 11.74 28.47 -12.12
N TYR A 267 11.46 28.42 -10.81
CA TYR A 267 11.71 29.53 -9.91
C TYR A 267 13.20 29.80 -9.78
N GLY A 268 14.01 28.80 -9.48
CA GLY A 268 15.44 28.94 -9.24
C GLY A 268 16.23 29.48 -10.44
N GLN A 269 15.78 29.16 -11.67
CA GLN A 269 16.37 29.69 -12.92
C GLN A 269 16.09 31.21 -13.12
N ARG A 270 15.02 31.74 -12.54
CA ARG A 270 14.56 33.14 -12.75
C ARG A 270 14.84 34.01 -11.55
N ARG A 271 14.91 33.47 -10.35
CA ARG A 271 15.19 34.26 -9.13
C ARG A 271 16.67 34.56 -9.04
N ILE A 272 17.03 35.83 -9.03
CA ILE A 272 18.41 36.28 -8.93
C ILE A 272 18.73 36.67 -7.48
N GLN A 273 19.77 36.10 -6.91
CA GLN A 273 20.37 36.49 -5.64
C GLN A 273 21.91 36.43 -5.75
N PHE A 274 22.61 37.34 -5.10
CA PHE A 274 24.06 37.43 -5.19
C PHE A 274 24.59 37.52 -6.64
N GLY A 275 23.80 38.19 -7.52
CA GLY A 275 24.15 38.41 -8.92
C GLY A 275 24.00 37.20 -9.85
N LYS A 276 23.40 36.07 -9.40
CA LYS A 276 23.19 34.85 -10.20
C LYS A 276 21.85 34.18 -9.90
N PRO A 277 21.34 33.29 -10.78
CA PRO A 277 20.19 32.45 -10.50
C PRO A 277 20.36 31.67 -9.22
N THR A 278 19.29 31.58 -8.42
CA THR A 278 19.38 30.86 -7.13
C THR A 278 19.65 29.36 -7.31
N ILE A 279 19.29 28.77 -8.45
CA ILE A 279 19.60 27.37 -8.78
C ILE A 279 21.11 27.14 -8.95
N ASP A 280 21.89 28.18 -9.23
CA ASP A 280 23.35 28.11 -9.39
C ASP A 280 24.10 28.21 -8.05
N ILE A 281 23.37 28.36 -6.94
CA ILE A 281 23.95 28.32 -5.60
C ILE A 281 24.20 26.86 -5.20
N PRO A 282 25.44 26.45 -4.83
CA PRO A 282 25.79 25.05 -4.61
C PRO A 282 24.86 24.29 -3.67
N THR A 283 24.42 24.94 -2.57
CA THR A 283 23.47 24.33 -1.63
C THR A 283 22.14 23.96 -2.30
N ASN A 284 21.64 24.81 -3.21
CA ASN A 284 20.40 24.54 -3.94
C ASN A 284 20.63 23.45 -5.01
N GLN A 285 21.80 23.43 -5.65
CA GLN A 285 22.16 22.34 -6.60
C GLN A 285 22.12 20.98 -5.92
N PHE A 286 22.69 20.84 -4.71
CA PHE A 286 22.65 19.59 -3.94
C PHE A 286 21.21 19.18 -3.59
N LYS A 287 20.40 20.12 -3.10
CA LYS A 287 18.99 19.86 -2.78
C LYS A 287 18.18 19.41 -4.00
N VAL A 288 18.37 20.05 -5.14
CA VAL A 288 17.69 19.68 -6.40
C VAL A 288 18.16 18.30 -6.87
N ALA A 289 19.47 18.00 -6.79
CA ALA A 289 20.00 16.68 -7.14
C ALA A 289 19.43 15.58 -6.25
N ASP A 290 19.29 15.80 -4.94
CA ASP A 290 18.67 14.88 -4.00
C ASP A 290 17.19 14.65 -4.31
N MET A 291 16.43 15.73 -4.60
CA MET A 291 15.03 15.64 -5.01
C MET A 291 14.87 14.83 -6.31
N MET A 292 15.73 15.07 -7.32
CA MET A 292 15.74 14.30 -8.58
C MET A 292 16.04 12.82 -8.35
N THR A 293 17.00 12.52 -7.47
CA THR A 293 17.38 11.15 -7.09
C THR A 293 16.19 10.43 -6.42
N LYS A 294 15.56 11.08 -5.45
CA LYS A 294 14.39 10.54 -4.74
C LYS A 294 13.22 10.26 -5.71
N LEU A 295 12.92 11.20 -6.61
CA LEU A 295 11.89 11.00 -7.63
C LEU A 295 12.21 9.81 -8.55
N LYS A 296 13.47 9.68 -9.00
CA LYS A 296 13.87 8.57 -9.89
C LYS A 296 13.73 7.23 -9.21
N LEU A 297 14.18 7.09 -7.96
CA LEU A 297 14.07 5.87 -7.18
C LEU A 297 12.59 5.54 -6.86
N ALA A 298 11.79 6.54 -6.51
CA ALA A 298 10.36 6.40 -6.27
C ALA A 298 9.63 5.88 -7.52
N ARG A 299 9.95 6.42 -8.70
CA ARG A 299 9.38 5.94 -9.97
C ARG A 299 9.81 4.50 -10.28
N LEU A 300 11.08 4.17 -10.11
CA LEU A 300 11.58 2.81 -10.32
C LEU A 300 10.85 1.81 -9.42
N SER A 301 10.68 2.10 -8.13
CA SER A 301 9.99 1.21 -7.18
C SER A 301 8.52 1.01 -7.55
N THR A 302 7.80 2.09 -7.92
CA THR A 302 6.40 2.01 -8.33
C THR A 302 6.23 1.15 -9.57
N TYR A 303 6.97 1.45 -10.64
CA TYR A 303 6.79 0.73 -11.92
C TYR A 303 7.35 -0.69 -11.91
N TYR A 304 8.27 -1.00 -11.00
CA TYR A 304 8.65 -2.38 -10.71
C TYR A 304 7.50 -3.15 -10.04
N ALA A 305 6.88 -2.56 -9.01
CA ALA A 305 5.78 -3.20 -8.30
C ALA A 305 4.57 -3.47 -9.22
N VAL A 306 4.16 -2.47 -10.05
CA VAL A 306 3.01 -2.65 -10.95
C VAL A 306 3.31 -3.62 -12.10
N GLN A 307 4.54 -3.69 -12.59
CA GLN A 307 4.91 -4.71 -13.57
C GLN A 307 4.75 -6.13 -13.02
N ARG A 308 5.01 -6.34 -11.73
CA ARG A 308 4.78 -7.62 -11.06
C ARG A 308 3.29 -7.93 -10.93
N LEU A 309 2.47 -6.91 -10.60
CA LEU A 309 1.00 -7.05 -10.59
C LEU A 309 0.47 -7.46 -11.96
N ASP A 310 0.90 -6.78 -13.03
CA ASP A 310 0.47 -7.09 -14.40
C ASP A 310 0.88 -8.50 -14.86
N LYS A 311 1.95 -9.06 -14.28
CA LYS A 311 2.38 -10.46 -14.52
C LYS A 311 1.68 -11.47 -13.61
N GLY A 312 0.72 -11.06 -12.78
CA GLY A 312 0.03 -11.92 -11.83
C GLY A 312 0.93 -12.47 -10.71
N GLN A 313 2.06 -11.79 -10.43
CA GLN A 313 2.99 -12.19 -9.37
C GLN A 313 2.58 -11.60 -8.02
N ASP A 314 2.95 -12.27 -6.92
CA ASP A 314 2.82 -11.67 -5.60
C ASP A 314 3.72 -10.44 -5.48
N ALA A 315 3.09 -9.27 -5.42
CA ALA A 315 3.75 -7.98 -5.32
C ALA A 315 3.39 -7.23 -4.01
N ALA A 316 2.84 -7.92 -3.01
CA ALA A 316 2.36 -7.29 -1.78
C ALA A 316 3.48 -6.54 -1.03
N VAL A 317 4.69 -7.11 -0.98
CA VAL A 317 5.87 -6.47 -0.38
C VAL A 317 6.33 -5.27 -1.21
N ASP A 318 6.42 -5.42 -2.54
CA ASP A 318 6.88 -4.35 -3.43
C ASP A 318 5.91 -3.16 -3.44
N CYS A 319 4.60 -3.41 -3.50
CA CYS A 319 3.56 -2.38 -3.38
C CYS A 319 3.59 -1.68 -2.01
N SER A 320 3.91 -2.42 -0.95
CA SER A 320 4.08 -1.86 0.39
C SER A 320 5.34 -0.98 0.48
N ILE A 321 6.46 -1.44 -0.07
CA ILE A 321 7.73 -0.70 -0.09
C ILE A 321 7.57 0.60 -0.89
N CYS A 322 7.02 0.52 -2.13
CA CYS A 322 6.89 1.72 -2.96
C CYS A 322 5.96 2.75 -2.30
N LYS A 323 4.85 2.33 -1.65
CA LYS A 323 3.95 3.26 -0.95
C LYS A 323 4.64 3.95 0.22
N VAL A 324 5.31 3.22 1.09
CA VAL A 324 6.02 3.80 2.24
C VAL A 324 7.13 4.75 1.77
N TYR A 325 8.02 4.26 0.91
CA TYR A 325 9.14 5.05 0.43
C TYR A 325 8.68 6.32 -0.31
N ASN A 326 7.76 6.18 -1.26
CA ASN A 326 7.35 7.31 -2.10
C ASN A 326 6.62 8.40 -1.30
N THR A 327 5.76 8.01 -0.34
CA THR A 327 5.04 9.00 0.48
C THR A 327 5.96 9.67 1.50
N ASP A 328 6.95 8.95 2.04
CA ASP A 328 7.96 9.54 2.93
C ASP A 328 8.83 10.55 2.17
N VAL A 329 9.39 10.17 1.01
CA VAL A 329 10.24 11.07 0.22
C VAL A 329 9.46 12.22 -0.42
N ALA A 330 8.16 12.06 -0.71
CA ALA A 330 7.33 13.16 -1.21
C ALA A 330 7.18 14.29 -0.17
N VAL A 331 7.04 13.95 1.11
CA VAL A 331 7.05 14.92 2.21
C VAL A 331 8.42 15.59 2.32
N GLU A 332 9.51 14.84 2.26
CA GLU A 332 10.87 15.38 2.31
C GLU A 332 11.14 16.33 1.14
N VAL A 333 10.76 15.94 -0.09
CA VAL A 333 10.88 16.76 -1.30
C VAL A 333 10.07 18.05 -1.16
N GLY A 334 8.85 17.97 -0.61
CA GLY A 334 8.00 19.14 -0.37
C GLY A 334 8.63 20.14 0.62
N VAL A 335 9.19 19.65 1.72
CA VAL A 335 9.88 20.48 2.72
C VAL A 335 11.11 21.16 2.12
N GLU A 336 11.97 20.41 1.42
CA GLU A 336 13.17 20.94 0.80
C GLU A 336 12.86 21.94 -0.34
N ALA A 337 11.79 21.70 -1.09
CA ALA A 337 11.33 22.61 -2.14
C ALA A 337 10.94 23.99 -1.58
N ILE A 338 10.17 24.00 -0.49
CA ILE A 338 9.83 25.25 0.22
C ILE A 338 11.10 25.95 0.67
N GLN A 339 12.07 25.22 1.22
CA GLN A 339 13.34 25.79 1.68
C GLN A 339 14.16 26.41 0.54
N VAL A 340 14.20 25.77 -0.65
CA VAL A 340 14.91 26.30 -1.84
C VAL A 340 14.27 27.59 -2.35
N MET A 341 12.94 27.67 -2.32
CA MET A 341 12.20 28.86 -2.78
C MET A 341 12.09 29.95 -1.70
N GLY A 342 12.44 29.66 -0.45
CA GLY A 342 12.42 30.63 0.66
C GLY A 342 11.01 31.16 0.93
N GLY A 343 10.89 32.48 1.18
CA GLY A 343 9.60 33.11 1.50
C GLY A 343 8.52 32.87 0.45
N ASP A 344 8.86 32.89 -0.84
CA ASP A 344 7.92 32.63 -1.93
C ASP A 344 7.35 31.22 -1.85
N GLY A 345 8.16 30.21 -1.44
CA GLY A 345 7.71 28.83 -1.26
C GLY A 345 6.67 28.64 -0.16
N THR A 346 6.54 29.58 0.77
CA THR A 346 5.52 29.58 1.84
C THR A 346 4.21 30.22 1.43
N THR A 347 4.15 30.82 0.25
CA THR A 347 2.96 31.53 -0.25
C THR A 347 2.02 30.55 -0.99
N LYS A 348 0.74 30.98 -1.10
CA LYS A 348 -0.22 30.20 -1.90
C LYS A 348 -0.03 30.40 -3.42
N PHE A 349 0.84 31.30 -3.89
CA PHE A 349 1.15 31.48 -5.32
C PHE A 349 1.82 30.25 -5.95
N TYR A 350 2.50 29.44 -5.13
CA TYR A 350 3.15 28.22 -5.58
C TYR A 350 2.47 27.01 -4.98
N PRO A 351 2.45 25.85 -5.67
CA PRO A 351 1.70 24.70 -5.23
C PRO A 351 2.34 23.92 -4.06
N LEU A 352 3.50 24.35 -3.55
CA LEU A 352 4.35 23.58 -2.65
C LEU A 352 3.67 23.20 -1.34
N LEU A 353 3.02 24.17 -0.67
CA LEU A 353 2.35 23.90 0.61
C LEU A 353 1.18 22.91 0.42
N ARG A 354 0.42 23.07 -0.68
CA ARG A 354 -0.64 22.12 -1.04
C ARG A 354 -0.08 20.73 -1.25
N ILE A 355 0.95 20.60 -2.09
CA ILE A 355 1.58 19.31 -2.42
C ILE A 355 2.16 18.66 -1.17
N LEU A 356 2.79 19.43 -0.28
CA LEU A 356 3.27 18.93 1.01
C LEU A 356 2.13 18.36 1.87
N ASN A 357 1.02 19.08 1.96
CA ASN A 357 -0.16 18.65 2.72
C ASN A 357 -0.77 17.38 2.13
N GLU A 358 -0.96 17.32 0.82
CA GLU A 358 -1.42 16.11 0.11
C GLU A 358 -0.49 14.91 0.33
N SER A 359 0.83 15.14 0.27
CA SER A 359 1.84 14.09 0.52
C SER A 359 1.76 13.56 1.95
N LYS A 360 1.47 14.43 2.93
CA LYS A 360 1.24 14.01 4.32
C LYS A 360 -0.02 13.17 4.46
N VAL A 361 -1.10 13.51 3.77
CA VAL A 361 -2.32 12.69 3.73
C VAL A 361 -2.01 11.32 3.11
N ALA A 362 -1.17 11.25 2.07
CA ALA A 362 -0.76 10.00 1.43
C ALA A 362 0.01 9.04 2.36
N GLN A 363 0.75 9.55 3.36
CA GLN A 363 1.39 8.69 4.39
C GLN A 363 0.38 7.94 5.25
N ILE A 364 -0.87 8.45 5.33
CA ILE A 364 -1.94 7.92 6.20
C ILE A 364 -2.92 7.06 5.40
N ALA A 365 -3.31 7.53 4.21
CA ALA A 365 -4.27 6.85 3.32
C ALA A 365 -3.74 5.50 2.81
N GLY A 366 -4.63 4.54 2.56
CA GLY A 366 -4.25 3.19 2.11
C GLY A 366 -3.52 2.35 3.18
N GLY A 367 -3.66 2.73 4.45
CA GLY A 367 -2.94 2.25 5.63
C GLY A 367 -1.76 3.14 5.97
N THR A 368 -1.59 3.45 7.28
CA THR A 368 -0.48 4.28 7.74
C THR A 368 0.86 3.64 7.42
N ASN A 369 1.88 4.45 7.15
CA ASN A 369 3.22 3.92 6.84
C ASN A 369 3.76 3.00 7.93
N GLU A 370 3.43 3.28 9.21
CA GLU A 370 3.81 2.46 10.36
C GLU A 370 3.20 1.05 10.26
N ALA A 371 1.89 0.96 9.97
CA ALA A 371 1.22 -0.33 9.80
C ALA A 371 1.77 -1.11 8.59
N ILE A 372 2.06 -0.40 7.48
CA ILE A 372 2.62 -1.01 6.28
C ILE A 372 4.06 -1.50 6.52
N LYS A 373 4.88 -0.77 7.31
CA LYS A 373 6.22 -1.22 7.71
C LYS A 373 6.17 -2.56 8.44
N LEU A 374 5.14 -2.82 9.26
CA LEU A 374 4.93 -4.14 9.87
C LEU A 374 4.62 -5.23 8.82
N THR A 375 3.87 -4.89 7.78
CA THR A 375 3.61 -5.81 6.66
C THR A 375 4.90 -6.13 5.90
N ILE A 376 5.69 -5.11 5.56
CA ILE A 376 7.00 -5.26 4.90
C ILE A 376 7.89 -6.17 5.75
N TYR A 377 7.99 -5.92 7.06
CA TYR A 377 8.81 -6.73 7.94
C TYR A 377 8.37 -8.20 7.95
N ARG A 378 7.06 -8.46 8.19
CA ARG A 378 6.56 -9.84 8.35
C ARG A 378 6.61 -10.62 7.04
N MET A 379 6.14 -10.04 5.94
CA MET A 379 6.09 -10.71 4.65
C MET A 379 7.45 -10.72 3.96
N GLY A 380 8.19 -9.61 4.02
CA GLY A 380 9.52 -9.49 3.44
C GLY A 380 10.52 -10.42 4.12
N LEU A 381 10.52 -10.48 5.45
CA LEU A 381 11.37 -11.41 6.19
C LEU A 381 11.10 -12.87 5.80
N LYS A 382 9.81 -13.24 5.63
CA LYS A 382 9.44 -14.58 5.17
C LYS A 382 9.94 -14.85 3.74
N ALA A 383 9.78 -13.89 2.84
CA ALA A 383 10.20 -14.02 1.44
C ALA A 383 11.72 -14.10 1.28
N MET A 384 12.48 -13.45 2.16
CA MET A 384 13.94 -13.35 2.13
C MET A 384 14.63 -14.25 3.17
N ALA A 385 13.87 -15.11 3.86
CA ALA A 385 14.36 -15.89 5.00
C ALA A 385 15.59 -16.74 4.65
N ASP A 386 15.61 -17.32 3.45
CA ASP A 386 16.72 -18.16 3.02
C ASP A 386 17.98 -17.37 2.68
N ASP A 387 17.84 -16.16 2.12
CA ASP A 387 18.95 -15.27 1.79
C ASP A 387 19.62 -14.68 3.03
N PHE A 388 18.87 -14.56 4.13
CA PHE A 388 19.36 -13.98 5.39
C PHE A 388 19.70 -15.00 6.47
N LYS A 389 19.63 -16.30 6.15
CA LYS A 389 20.12 -17.34 7.08
C LYS A 389 21.63 -17.20 7.26
N MET A 390 22.03 -16.73 8.44
CA MET A 390 23.43 -16.80 8.83
C MET A 390 23.75 -18.24 9.25
N PRO A 391 24.73 -18.91 8.60
CA PRO A 391 25.17 -20.23 9.08
C PRO A 391 25.71 -20.10 10.49
N ARG A 392 25.29 -21.00 11.37
CA ARG A 392 25.85 -21.06 12.73
C ARG A 392 27.32 -21.43 12.68
N ARG A 393 28.12 -20.77 13.51
CA ARG A 393 29.53 -21.10 13.66
C ARG A 393 29.66 -22.47 14.36
N VAL A 394 30.58 -23.29 13.90
CA VAL A 394 30.97 -24.51 14.60
C VAL A 394 32.35 -24.31 15.26
N ARG A 395 32.68 -25.11 16.25
CA ARG A 395 33.86 -24.98 17.11
C ARG A 395 35.17 -24.69 16.39
N HIS A 396 35.36 -25.23 15.18
CA HIS A 396 36.60 -25.14 14.42
C HIS A 396 36.58 -24.10 13.30
N ALA A 397 35.47 -23.38 13.10
CA ALA A 397 35.39 -22.34 12.09
C ALA A 397 36.20 -21.11 12.51
N LYS A 398 37.18 -20.73 11.72
CA LYS A 398 37.82 -19.44 11.83
C LYS A 398 36.81 -18.34 11.51
N LEU A 399 36.80 -17.28 12.30
CA LEU A 399 35.94 -16.12 12.05
C LEU A 399 36.06 -15.67 10.58
N GLY A 400 34.95 -15.62 9.85
CA GLY A 400 34.90 -15.14 8.48
C GLY A 400 35.19 -16.17 7.39
N VAL A 401 35.41 -17.44 7.71
CA VAL A 401 35.60 -18.51 6.73
C VAL A 401 34.31 -19.33 6.62
N PRO A 402 33.66 -19.43 5.44
CA PRO A 402 32.50 -20.30 5.25
C PRO A 402 32.92 -21.77 5.51
N ILE A 403 32.12 -22.51 6.26
CA ILE A 403 32.34 -23.94 6.46
C ILE A 403 31.88 -24.66 5.20
N THR A 404 32.78 -25.38 4.57
CA THR A 404 32.43 -26.27 3.44
C THR A 404 31.68 -27.50 3.96
N SER A 405 30.87 -28.13 3.10
CA SER A 405 30.15 -29.36 3.47
C SER A 405 31.08 -30.50 3.91
N ALA A 406 32.35 -30.48 3.49
CA ALA A 406 33.37 -31.45 3.87
C ALA A 406 33.86 -31.28 5.34
N ASP A 407 33.70 -30.09 5.90
CA ASP A 407 34.19 -29.76 7.25
C ASP A 407 33.08 -29.89 8.33
N ARG A 408 31.88 -30.30 7.95
CA ARG A 408 30.78 -30.49 8.91
C ARG A 408 31.01 -31.79 9.71
N PRO A 409 30.96 -31.71 11.06
CA PRO A 409 31.03 -32.94 11.88
C PRO A 409 29.89 -33.88 11.54
N LYS A 410 30.15 -35.19 11.63
CA LYS A 410 29.10 -36.20 11.49
C LYS A 410 28.01 -35.95 12.51
N LYS A 411 26.75 -36.08 12.08
CA LYS A 411 25.60 -35.94 12.98
C LYS A 411 25.66 -37.01 14.08
N LEU A 412 25.22 -36.64 15.25
CA LEU A 412 25.09 -37.57 16.38
C LEU A 412 23.84 -38.44 16.18
N SER A 413 24.02 -39.76 16.22
CA SER A 413 22.93 -40.71 15.98
C SER A 413 22.04 -41.00 17.18
N LYS A 414 22.33 -40.36 18.32
CA LYS A 414 21.56 -40.50 19.55
C LYS A 414 21.45 -39.14 20.23
N ILE A 415 20.29 -38.84 20.77
CA ILE A 415 20.04 -37.67 21.61
C ILE A 415 19.69 -38.14 23.03
N ASP A 416 20.46 -37.68 24.01
CA ASP A 416 20.16 -37.78 25.43
C ASP A 416 20.38 -36.42 26.09
N GLU A 417 20.02 -36.28 27.35
CA GLU A 417 20.08 -35.01 28.05
C GLU A 417 21.49 -34.44 28.10
N ASP A 418 22.50 -35.26 28.33
CA ASP A 418 23.91 -34.83 28.49
C ASP A 418 24.46 -34.38 27.12
N SER A 419 24.23 -35.12 26.05
CA SER A 419 24.66 -34.72 24.71
C SER A 419 23.97 -33.45 24.22
N LEU A 420 22.67 -33.28 24.52
CA LEU A 420 21.92 -32.10 24.16
C LEU A 420 22.40 -30.86 24.94
N LEU A 421 22.63 -31.01 26.25
CA LEU A 421 23.20 -29.92 27.07
C LEU A 421 24.62 -29.53 26.61
N ALA A 422 25.45 -30.51 26.27
CA ALA A 422 26.81 -30.28 25.81
C ALA A 422 26.80 -29.49 24.48
N VAL A 423 25.89 -29.84 23.54
CA VAL A 423 25.70 -29.13 22.26
C VAL A 423 25.22 -27.70 22.49
N LEU A 424 24.21 -27.51 23.33
CA LEU A 424 23.69 -26.16 23.65
C LEU A 424 24.73 -25.29 24.37
N ALA A 425 25.51 -25.85 25.29
CA ALA A 425 26.57 -25.13 25.99
C ALA A 425 27.73 -24.75 25.06
N GLU A 426 28.13 -25.67 24.16
CA GLU A 426 29.17 -25.37 23.18
C GLU A 426 28.70 -24.33 22.17
N ASP A 427 27.44 -24.45 21.67
CA ASP A 427 26.86 -23.45 20.78
C ASP A 427 26.80 -22.07 21.43
N TYR A 428 26.41 -21.98 22.70
CA TYR A 428 26.42 -20.70 23.46
C TYR A 428 27.80 -20.05 23.52
N ARG A 429 28.87 -20.85 23.63
CA ARG A 429 30.24 -20.31 23.62
C ARG A 429 30.68 -19.80 22.25
N VAL A 430 30.24 -20.47 21.17
CA VAL A 430 30.63 -20.15 19.78
C VAL A 430 29.73 -19.08 19.16
N ASN A 431 28.48 -19.06 19.55
CA ASN A 431 27.45 -18.14 19.06
C ASN A 431 26.78 -17.35 20.20
N PRO A 432 27.52 -16.56 20.97
CA PRO A 432 26.96 -15.84 22.13
C PRO A 432 25.82 -14.92 21.68
N GLY A 433 24.65 -15.05 22.35
CA GLY A 433 23.46 -14.24 22.05
C GLY A 433 22.59 -14.78 20.90
N LEU A 434 22.98 -15.87 20.24
CA LEU A 434 22.16 -16.58 19.26
C LEU A 434 21.67 -17.89 19.86
N TYR A 435 20.37 -18.06 19.98
CA TYR A 435 19.77 -19.28 20.52
C TYR A 435 19.59 -20.34 19.45
N MET A 436 19.80 -21.60 19.77
CA MET A 436 19.51 -22.71 18.84
C MET A 436 18.01 -22.89 18.66
N SER A 437 17.59 -23.22 17.45
CA SER A 437 16.26 -23.71 17.15
C SER A 437 16.24 -25.25 17.07
N ARG A 438 15.05 -25.83 16.98
CA ARG A 438 14.90 -27.27 16.68
C ARG A 438 15.54 -27.65 15.34
N GLU A 439 15.45 -26.76 14.34
CA GLU A 439 16.09 -27.00 13.03
C GLU A 439 17.62 -27.00 13.15
N ASP A 440 18.19 -26.11 13.94
CA ASP A 440 19.62 -26.11 14.20
C ASP A 440 20.06 -27.42 14.88
N LEU A 441 19.25 -27.95 15.78
CA LEU A 441 19.52 -29.23 16.43
C LEU A 441 19.45 -30.42 15.43
N LYS A 442 18.57 -30.38 14.44
CA LYS A 442 18.52 -31.39 13.37
C LYS A 442 19.76 -31.38 12.48
N GLU A 443 20.48 -30.28 12.43
CA GLU A 443 21.80 -30.23 11.76
C GLU A 443 22.86 -30.99 12.55
N VAL A 444 22.72 -31.07 13.87
CA VAL A 444 23.67 -31.73 14.77
C VAL A 444 23.30 -33.16 15.08
N PHE A 445 22.02 -33.44 15.25
CA PHE A 445 21.48 -34.78 15.60
C PHE A 445 20.73 -35.40 14.41
N ASP A 446 20.98 -36.68 14.18
CA ASP A 446 20.25 -37.49 13.20
C ASP A 446 19.19 -38.34 13.93
N VAL A 447 18.17 -37.63 14.45
CA VAL A 447 17.11 -38.24 15.25
C VAL A 447 15.74 -37.71 14.82
N GLY A 448 14.69 -38.48 15.12
CA GLY A 448 13.32 -38.05 14.80
C GLY A 448 12.80 -36.94 15.69
N ASP A 449 11.80 -36.19 15.19
CA ASP A 449 11.19 -35.04 15.89
C ASP A 449 10.64 -35.43 17.28
N VAL A 450 10.05 -36.61 17.40
CA VAL A 450 9.47 -37.10 18.66
C VAL A 450 10.54 -37.36 19.72
N GLU A 451 11.68 -37.89 19.32
CA GLU A 451 12.81 -38.15 20.21
C GLU A 451 13.47 -36.85 20.69
N MET A 452 13.68 -35.90 19.77
CA MET A 452 14.19 -34.55 20.07
C MET A 452 13.25 -33.81 21.02
N GLU A 453 11.95 -33.82 20.74
CA GLU A 453 10.95 -33.15 21.57
C GLU A 453 10.95 -33.72 22.99
N ARG A 454 11.03 -35.02 23.13
CA ARG A 454 11.09 -35.71 24.45
C ARG A 454 12.32 -35.26 25.25
N ALA A 455 13.49 -35.19 24.61
CA ALA A 455 14.72 -34.76 25.27
C ALA A 455 14.63 -33.25 25.68
N LEU A 456 14.10 -32.38 24.84
CA LEU A 456 13.90 -30.97 25.13
C LEU A 456 12.93 -30.75 26.31
N LEU A 457 11.77 -31.40 26.29
CA LEU A 457 10.77 -31.31 27.36
C LEU A 457 11.30 -31.86 28.68
N SER A 458 12.12 -32.92 28.65
CA SER A 458 12.79 -33.44 29.85
C SER A 458 13.73 -32.41 30.46
N LEU A 459 14.58 -31.76 29.66
CA LEU A 459 15.46 -30.70 30.13
C LEU A 459 14.71 -29.46 30.62
N GLU A 460 13.60 -29.08 29.96
CA GLU A 460 12.77 -27.98 30.41
C GLU A 460 12.10 -28.27 31.76
N SER A 461 11.59 -29.49 31.96
CA SER A 461 11.00 -29.91 33.25
C SER A 461 11.99 -29.84 34.39
N LYS A 462 13.27 -30.12 34.12
CA LYS A 462 14.39 -29.99 35.05
C LYS A 462 14.93 -28.56 35.22
N LYS A 463 14.32 -27.60 34.51
CA LYS A 463 14.72 -26.19 34.49
C LYS A 463 16.17 -25.95 34.04
N LEU A 464 16.70 -26.81 33.19
CA LEU A 464 18.03 -26.69 32.61
C LEU A 464 18.03 -25.89 31.31
N VAL A 465 16.91 -25.93 30.56
CA VAL A 465 16.65 -25.11 29.35
C VAL A 465 15.33 -24.38 29.47
N ARG A 466 15.12 -23.38 28.61
CA ARG A 466 13.81 -22.74 28.34
C ARG A 466 13.50 -22.83 26.87
N LEU A 467 12.29 -23.28 26.57
CA LEU A 467 11.76 -23.26 25.22
C LEU A 467 10.96 -21.98 25.00
N HIS A 468 11.34 -21.18 24.02
CA HIS A 468 10.65 -19.96 23.64
C HIS A 468 9.88 -20.20 22.35
N ARG A 469 8.73 -19.54 22.18
CA ARG A 469 7.90 -19.64 20.97
C ARG A 469 7.69 -21.10 20.52
N GLN A 470 7.24 -21.95 21.42
CA GLN A 470 7.00 -23.38 21.15
C GLN A 470 8.25 -24.14 20.65
N GLY A 471 9.46 -23.70 21.05
CA GLY A 471 10.72 -24.37 20.70
C GLY A 471 11.43 -23.78 19.47
N GLU A 472 10.96 -22.66 18.92
CA GLU A 472 11.72 -21.93 17.89
C GLU A 472 13.04 -21.35 18.41
N ALA A 473 13.17 -21.14 19.72
CA ALA A 473 14.42 -20.75 20.35
C ALA A 473 14.59 -21.52 21.68
N ILE A 474 15.78 -22.06 21.88
CA ILE A 474 16.16 -22.87 23.04
C ILE A 474 17.29 -22.18 23.77
N THR A 475 17.11 -21.88 25.05
CA THR A 475 18.11 -21.23 25.89
C THR A 475 18.48 -22.06 27.09
N LEU A 476 19.75 -22.02 27.50
CA LEU A 476 20.16 -22.55 28.81
C LEU A 476 19.52 -21.74 29.94
N ALA A 477 18.94 -22.40 30.93
CA ALA A 477 18.29 -21.74 32.05
C ALA A 477 19.27 -21.35 33.18
N LYS A 478 20.44 -22.00 33.23
CA LYS A 478 21.56 -21.68 34.10
C LYS A 478 22.87 -21.71 33.32
N ALA A 479 23.79 -20.79 33.59
CA ALA A 479 25.15 -20.94 33.11
C ALA A 479 25.75 -22.17 33.80
N THR A 480 26.06 -23.19 33.02
CA THR A 480 26.81 -24.36 33.47
C THR A 480 28.29 -24.09 33.42
#